data_6fed652bc338c22db744e0c7155650c0
#
_entry.id   6fed652bc338c22db744e0c7155650c0
#
_cell.length_a   1.000
_cell.length_b   1.000
_cell.length_c   1.000
_cell.angle_alpha   90.00
_cell.angle_beta   90.00
_cell.angle_gamma   90.00
#
_symmetry.space_group_name_H-M   'P 1'
#
loop_
_entity.id
_entity.type
_entity.pdbx_description
1 polymer ?
#
loop_
_entity_poly.entity_id
_entity_poly.type
_entity_poly.pdbx_seq_one_letter_code
_entity_poly.pdbx_strand_id
1 'polypeptide(L)'
;MFFSNTKLEWFGNIPSTWKVSKIKYIHAQTQNSFTDGDWIESSEIVDSGIRYITTGNIGKGQFKYQGKGYINAQTFQRLNCTEIFEGDLLISRLSPPVGRSCILPDLGNRFITSVDNVVIRLKKDFSKKFYNFLFNSVLYFEHTDTLSRG
;
A
#
# COMPACT_ATOMS: atom_id res chain seq x y z
N MET A 1 -11.65 -27.18 14.31
CA MET A 1 -11.28 -26.40 13.09
C MET A 1 -10.37 -27.26 12.23
N PHE A 2 -10.68 -27.41 10.96
CA PHE A 2 -9.83 -28.15 10.03
C PHE A 2 -8.84 -27.20 9.33
N PHE A 3 -7.63 -27.69 9.07
CA PHE A 3 -6.59 -26.96 8.37
C PHE A 3 -6.22 -27.67 7.07
N SER A 4 -5.79 -26.90 6.08
CA SER A 4 -5.21 -27.41 4.84
C SER A 4 -3.82 -26.81 4.63
N ASN A 5 -2.93 -27.61 4.04
CA ASN A 5 -1.61 -27.11 3.66
C ASN A 5 -1.72 -26.21 2.44
N THR A 6 -1.14 -25.01 2.51
CA THR A 6 -1.16 -24.02 1.42
C THR A 6 -0.32 -24.43 0.22
N LYS A 7 0.58 -25.40 0.38
CA LYS A 7 1.67 -25.72 -0.55
C LYS A 7 2.64 -24.54 -0.79
N LEU A 8 2.57 -23.54 0.06
CA LEU A 8 3.52 -22.43 0.10
C LEU A 8 4.44 -22.66 1.30
N GLU A 9 5.73 -22.88 1.03
CA GLU A 9 6.72 -23.22 2.07
C GLU A 9 6.76 -22.19 3.20
N TRP A 10 6.57 -20.90 2.86
CA TRP A 10 6.65 -19.82 3.83
C TRP A 10 5.38 -19.60 4.66
N PHE A 11 4.22 -20.10 4.24
CA PHE A 11 2.93 -19.82 4.90
C PHE A 11 2.39 -20.98 5.75
N GLY A 12 2.68 -22.22 5.37
CA GLY A 12 2.26 -23.42 6.10
C GLY A 12 0.76 -23.72 5.99
N ASN A 13 0.13 -24.01 7.14
CA ASN A 13 -1.26 -24.43 7.21
C ASN A 13 -2.20 -23.23 7.47
N ILE A 14 -3.35 -23.24 6.81
CA ILE A 14 -4.43 -22.28 7.01
C ILE A 14 -5.75 -23.01 7.28
N PRO A 15 -6.76 -22.33 7.85
CA PRO A 15 -8.10 -22.90 7.96
C PRO A 15 -8.58 -23.41 6.60
N SER A 16 -9.21 -24.59 6.56
CA SER A 16 -9.65 -25.23 5.31
C SER A 16 -10.68 -24.42 4.52
N THR A 17 -11.35 -23.47 5.18
CA THR A 17 -12.28 -22.53 4.55
C THR A 17 -11.59 -21.36 3.85
N TRP A 18 -10.30 -21.16 4.07
CA TRP A 18 -9.54 -20.09 3.45
C TRP A 18 -8.99 -20.51 2.09
N LYS A 19 -8.81 -19.54 1.22
CA LYS A 19 -8.22 -19.74 -0.11
C LYS A 19 -6.95 -18.92 -0.24
N VAL A 20 -5.93 -19.53 -0.84
CA VAL A 20 -4.70 -18.82 -1.23
C VAL A 20 -4.95 -18.10 -2.55
N SER A 21 -4.54 -16.84 -2.63
CA SER A 21 -4.66 -16.02 -3.84
C SER A 21 -3.44 -15.11 -4.02
N LYS A 22 -3.19 -14.69 -5.24
CA LYS A 22 -2.18 -13.65 -5.51
C LYS A 22 -2.75 -12.29 -5.16
N ILE A 23 -1.90 -11.38 -4.67
CA ILE A 23 -2.28 -10.00 -4.30
C ILE A 23 -3.04 -9.30 -5.44
N LYS A 24 -2.62 -9.47 -6.68
CA LYS A 24 -3.28 -8.87 -7.85
C LYS A 24 -4.75 -9.28 -8.06
N TYR A 25 -5.25 -10.25 -7.33
CA TYR A 25 -6.65 -10.72 -7.45
C TYR A 25 -7.55 -10.27 -6.30
N ILE A 26 -7.00 -9.59 -5.28
CA ILE A 26 -7.79 -9.15 -4.12
C ILE A 26 -8.38 -7.74 -4.28
N HIS A 27 -7.94 -6.98 -5.29
CA HIS A 27 -8.45 -5.63 -5.54
C HIS A 27 -9.83 -5.65 -6.23
N ALA A 28 -10.54 -4.54 -6.13
CA ALA A 28 -11.92 -4.39 -6.59
C ALA A 28 -12.13 -4.51 -8.11
N GLN A 29 -11.05 -4.53 -8.91
CA GLN A 29 -11.07 -4.56 -10.38
C GLN A 29 -11.76 -3.32 -11.00
N THR A 30 -11.75 -2.22 -10.29
CA THR A 30 -12.18 -0.90 -10.77
C THR A 30 -10.96 -0.05 -11.12
N GLN A 31 -11.19 1.09 -11.77
CA GLN A 31 -10.12 2.04 -12.08
C GLN A 31 -9.35 2.43 -10.82
N ASN A 32 -8.02 2.41 -10.90
CA ASN A 32 -7.10 2.75 -9.81
C ASN A 32 -7.27 1.91 -8.53
N SER A 33 -7.90 0.72 -8.61
CA SER A 33 -8.03 -0.17 -7.46
C SER A 33 -6.77 -1.01 -7.18
N PHE A 34 -5.83 -1.07 -8.11
CA PHE A 34 -4.49 -1.63 -7.95
C PHE A 34 -3.53 -0.86 -8.85
N THR A 35 -2.87 0.15 -8.31
CA THR A 35 -2.04 1.08 -9.08
C THR A 35 -0.82 1.55 -8.30
N ASP A 36 0.20 1.97 -9.01
CA ASP A 36 1.32 2.70 -8.43
C ASP A 36 0.92 4.15 -8.17
N GLY A 37 1.68 4.83 -7.31
CA GLY A 37 1.60 6.27 -7.16
C GLY A 37 2.32 7.01 -8.30
N ASP A 38 2.53 8.29 -8.10
CA ASP A 38 3.03 9.21 -9.12
C ASP A 38 4.50 9.56 -8.91
N TRP A 39 5.21 9.79 -10.01
CA TRP A 39 6.57 10.32 -9.99
C TRP A 39 6.52 11.84 -9.87
N ILE A 40 6.99 12.37 -8.74
CA ILE A 40 7.05 13.81 -8.47
C ILE A 40 8.49 14.23 -8.30
N GLU A 41 8.93 15.17 -9.14
CA GLU A 41 10.26 15.76 -9.03
C GLU A 41 10.36 16.66 -7.79
N SER A 42 11.54 16.73 -7.20
CA SER A 42 11.78 17.55 -6.00
C SER A 42 11.42 19.03 -6.19
N SER A 43 11.59 19.53 -7.40
CA SER A 43 11.23 20.90 -7.78
C SER A 43 9.73 21.19 -7.79
N GLU A 44 8.90 20.16 -7.82
CA GLU A 44 7.43 20.26 -7.79
C GLU A 44 6.86 20.29 -6.36
N ILE A 45 7.70 19.98 -5.38
CA ILE A 45 7.30 19.93 -3.98
C ILE A 45 7.16 21.35 -3.43
N VAL A 46 6.00 21.61 -2.83
CA VAL A 46 5.65 22.89 -2.21
C VAL A 46 5.22 22.69 -0.75
N ASP A 47 5.01 23.79 -0.02
CA ASP A 47 4.71 23.77 1.42
C ASP A 47 3.24 23.55 1.77
N SER A 48 2.33 23.62 0.79
CA SER A 48 0.89 23.45 1.00
C SER A 48 0.19 22.99 -0.27
N GLY A 49 -1.00 22.41 -0.11
CA GLY A 49 -1.83 21.95 -1.22
C GLY A 49 -2.22 20.47 -1.09
N ILE A 50 -2.02 19.70 -2.16
CA ILE A 50 -2.31 18.25 -2.19
C ILE A 50 -1.14 17.52 -1.54
N ARG A 51 -1.42 16.75 -0.48
CA ARG A 51 -0.40 16.06 0.31
C ARG A 51 0.26 14.94 -0.48
N TYR A 52 1.58 14.95 -0.53
CA TYR A 52 2.40 13.90 -1.16
C TYR A 52 2.87 12.89 -0.11
N ILE A 53 2.32 11.68 -0.17
CA ILE A 53 2.64 10.58 0.73
C ILE A 53 3.82 9.79 0.15
N THR A 54 4.89 9.66 0.92
CA THR A 54 6.10 8.93 0.52
C THR A 54 6.21 7.58 1.24
N THR A 55 7.19 6.77 0.87
CA THR A 55 7.51 5.50 1.56
C THR A 55 7.79 5.72 3.05
N GLY A 56 8.33 6.87 3.43
CA GLY A 56 8.59 7.26 4.82
C GLY A 56 7.33 7.39 5.68
N ASN A 57 6.17 7.60 5.06
CA ASN A 57 4.89 7.67 5.76
C ASN A 57 4.26 6.30 6.02
N ILE A 58 4.76 5.24 5.37
CA ILE A 58 4.24 3.88 5.53
C ILE A 58 5.07 3.16 6.59
N GLY A 59 4.50 2.99 7.78
CA GLY A 59 5.07 2.19 8.85
C GLY A 59 4.67 0.72 8.74
N LYS A 60 4.98 -0.04 9.77
CA LYS A 60 4.57 -1.44 9.90
C LYS A 60 3.15 -1.49 10.48
N GLY A 61 2.16 -1.42 9.61
CA GLY A 61 0.74 -1.44 9.97
C GLY A 61 0.14 -0.07 10.32
N GLN A 62 0.96 0.97 10.43
CA GLN A 62 0.54 2.29 10.88
C GLN A 62 1.06 3.39 9.95
N PHE A 63 0.26 4.41 9.75
CA PHE A 63 0.70 5.63 9.09
C PHE A 63 1.65 6.43 10.00
N LYS A 64 2.76 6.90 9.45
CA LYS A 64 3.72 7.76 10.16
C LYS A 64 3.46 9.23 9.78
N TYR A 65 3.09 10.03 10.79
CA TYR A 65 2.83 11.46 10.66
C TYR A 65 4.15 12.25 10.61
N GLN A 66 4.87 12.11 9.50
CA GLN A 66 6.14 12.78 9.29
C GLN A 66 6.24 13.37 7.89
N GLY A 67 7.22 14.27 7.70
CA GLY A 67 7.44 14.95 6.44
C GLY A 67 6.34 15.98 6.12
N LYS A 68 6.63 16.88 5.20
CA LYS A 68 5.74 17.95 4.77
C LYS A 68 5.94 18.21 3.27
N GLY A 69 5.52 17.29 2.44
CA GLY A 69 5.56 17.47 0.99
C GLY A 69 4.15 17.62 0.45
N TYR A 70 3.96 18.59 -0.44
CA TYR A 70 2.70 18.83 -1.12
C TYR A 70 2.99 19.14 -2.58
N ILE A 71 1.98 19.02 -3.45
CA ILE A 71 1.98 19.56 -4.79
C ILE A 71 0.81 20.53 -4.95
N ASN A 72 0.92 21.47 -5.87
CA ASN A 72 -0.19 22.35 -6.21
C ASN A 72 -1.16 21.68 -7.20
N ALA A 73 -2.35 22.28 -7.35
CA ALA A 73 -3.38 21.77 -8.23
C ALA A 73 -2.96 21.75 -9.72
N GLN A 74 -2.11 22.68 -10.13
CA GLN A 74 -1.60 22.72 -11.51
C GLN A 74 -0.67 21.56 -11.80
N THR A 75 0.25 21.24 -10.89
CA THR A 75 1.13 20.07 -10.98
C THR A 75 0.30 18.79 -11.02
N PHE A 76 -0.71 18.66 -10.15
CA PHE A 76 -1.62 17.52 -10.13
C PHE A 76 -2.28 17.28 -11.50
N GLN A 77 -2.81 18.34 -12.12
CA GLN A 77 -3.46 18.25 -13.43
C GLN A 77 -2.47 17.95 -14.55
N ARG A 78 -1.34 18.67 -14.57
CA ARG A 78 -0.31 18.54 -15.62
C ARG A 78 0.30 17.13 -15.66
N LEU A 79 0.56 16.54 -14.50
CA LEU A 79 1.10 15.18 -14.39
C LEU A 79 0.03 14.10 -14.42
N ASN A 80 -1.25 14.49 -14.47
CA ASN A 80 -2.38 13.57 -14.39
C ASN A 80 -2.28 12.60 -13.20
N CYS A 81 -1.98 13.15 -12.04
CA CYS A 81 -1.76 12.37 -10.83
C CYS A 81 -2.99 11.58 -10.39
N THR A 82 -2.74 10.45 -9.75
CA THR A 82 -3.77 9.58 -9.19
C THR A 82 -4.09 9.99 -7.76
N GLU A 83 -5.28 10.47 -7.52
CA GLU A 83 -5.75 10.79 -6.15
C GLU A 83 -5.99 9.53 -5.34
N ILE A 84 -5.51 9.54 -4.10
CA ILE A 84 -5.76 8.50 -3.11
C ILE A 84 -6.63 9.06 -1.98
N PHE A 85 -7.32 8.17 -1.27
CA PHE A 85 -8.36 8.57 -0.31
C PHE A 85 -8.17 7.90 1.04
N GLU A 86 -8.73 8.51 2.08
CA GLU A 86 -8.88 7.86 3.38
C GLU A 86 -9.37 6.42 3.23
N GLY A 87 -8.75 5.52 3.94
CA GLY A 87 -9.08 4.10 3.91
C GLY A 87 -8.43 3.29 2.79
N ASP A 88 -7.70 3.93 1.86
CA ASP A 88 -6.88 3.19 0.90
C ASP A 88 -5.75 2.44 1.62
N LEU A 89 -5.47 1.22 1.20
CA LEU A 89 -4.35 0.42 1.68
C LEU A 89 -3.12 0.74 0.84
N LEU A 90 -2.09 1.29 1.48
CA LEU A 90 -0.82 1.64 0.86
C LEU A 90 0.24 0.61 1.20
N ILE A 91 1.00 0.17 0.19
CA ILE A 91 2.11 -0.78 0.35
C ILE A 91 3.39 -0.15 -0.16
N SER A 92 4.44 -0.14 0.67
CA SER A 92 5.76 0.34 0.26
C SER A 92 6.53 -0.76 -0.48
N ARG A 93 7.08 -0.42 -1.66
CA ARG A 93 7.95 -1.30 -2.45
C ARG A 93 9.43 -1.08 -2.19
N LEU A 94 9.78 0.04 -1.57
CA LEU A 94 11.16 0.39 -1.26
C LEU A 94 11.45 0.42 0.23
N SER A 95 12.72 0.26 0.55
CA SER A 95 13.29 0.25 1.88
C SER A 95 12.74 -0.87 2.78
N PRO A 96 13.61 -1.69 3.37
CA PRO A 96 13.18 -2.79 4.23
C PRO A 96 12.35 -2.31 5.44
N PRO A 97 11.35 -3.07 5.88
CA PRO A 97 10.86 -4.29 5.23
C PRO A 97 9.97 -3.97 4.03
N VAL A 98 10.33 -4.52 2.88
CA VAL A 98 9.58 -4.36 1.63
C VAL A 98 8.21 -5.03 1.77
N GLY A 99 7.17 -4.36 1.28
CA GLY A 99 5.80 -4.85 1.40
C GLY A 99 5.06 -4.40 2.65
N ARG A 100 5.72 -3.64 3.56
CA ARG A 100 5.01 -3.06 4.71
C ARG A 100 3.87 -2.17 4.23
N SER A 101 2.80 -2.14 4.98
CA SER A 101 1.59 -1.42 4.60
C SER A 101 1.00 -0.61 5.73
N CYS A 102 0.15 0.33 5.37
CA CYS A 102 -0.74 1.03 6.29
C CYS A 102 -2.05 1.38 5.59
N ILE A 103 -3.08 1.65 6.39
CA ILE A 103 -4.33 2.23 5.90
C ILE A 103 -4.20 3.75 6.01
N LEU A 104 -4.47 4.47 4.90
CA LEU A 104 -4.39 5.93 4.89
C LEU A 104 -5.45 6.53 5.82
N PRO A 105 -5.05 7.32 6.83
CA PRO A 105 -6.00 8.01 7.70
C PRO A 105 -6.57 9.26 7.04
N ASP A 106 -7.63 9.82 7.61
CA ASP A 106 -8.07 11.18 7.28
C ASP A 106 -7.06 12.19 7.85
N LEU A 107 -6.49 13.01 6.99
CA LEU A 107 -5.57 14.09 7.34
C LEU A 107 -6.13 15.48 6.96
N GLY A 108 -7.40 15.54 6.54
CA GLY A 108 -8.05 16.79 6.14
C GLY A 108 -7.57 17.39 4.81
N ASN A 109 -6.78 16.65 4.02
CA ASN A 109 -6.23 17.09 2.74
C ASN A 109 -6.67 16.16 1.60
N ARG A 110 -6.44 16.62 0.36
CA ARG A 110 -6.33 15.72 -0.79
C ARG A 110 -4.95 15.08 -0.78
N PHE A 111 -4.83 13.88 -1.34
CA PHE A 111 -3.61 13.09 -1.30
C PHE A 111 -3.23 12.52 -2.65
N ILE A 112 -1.93 12.44 -2.88
CA ILE A 112 -1.28 11.56 -3.86
C ILE A 112 -0.19 10.77 -3.15
N THR A 113 0.32 9.72 -3.79
CA THR A 113 1.43 8.96 -3.23
C THR A 113 2.57 8.77 -4.22
N SER A 114 3.77 8.48 -3.71
CA SER A 114 4.95 8.20 -4.50
C SER A 114 4.78 6.95 -5.37
N VAL A 115 5.38 6.95 -6.53
CA VAL A 115 5.51 5.80 -7.43
C VAL A 115 6.09 4.54 -6.74
N ASP A 116 6.82 4.72 -5.65
CA ASP A 116 7.38 3.63 -4.85
C ASP A 116 6.36 2.95 -3.92
N ASN A 117 5.15 3.43 -3.92
CA ASN A 117 4.04 2.86 -3.16
C ASN A 117 2.97 2.32 -4.11
N VAL A 118 2.37 1.21 -3.71
CA VAL A 118 1.20 0.63 -4.38
C VAL A 118 -0.05 0.98 -3.58
N VAL A 119 -1.09 1.36 -4.28
CA VAL A 119 -2.44 1.60 -3.72
C VAL A 119 -3.30 0.39 -4.03
N ILE A 120 -3.94 -0.18 -3.01
CA ILE A 120 -4.90 -1.28 -3.18
C ILE A 120 -6.24 -0.90 -2.58
N ARG A 121 -7.29 -0.93 -3.39
CA ARG A 121 -8.68 -0.86 -2.97
C ARG A 121 -9.28 -2.25 -3.09
N LEU A 122 -9.55 -2.86 -1.95
CA LEU A 122 -9.96 -4.26 -1.89
C LEU A 122 -11.40 -4.45 -2.37
N LYS A 123 -11.72 -5.67 -2.79
CA LYS A 123 -13.10 -6.12 -2.98
C LYS A 123 -13.90 -5.89 -1.69
N LYS A 124 -15.21 -5.61 -1.85
CA LYS A 124 -16.11 -5.22 -0.75
C LYS A 124 -16.11 -6.20 0.43
N ASP A 125 -15.99 -7.50 0.16
CA ASP A 125 -16.04 -8.55 1.18
C ASP A 125 -14.69 -8.84 1.83
N PHE A 126 -13.64 -8.10 1.46
CA PHE A 126 -12.30 -8.30 1.97
C PHE A 126 -11.95 -7.27 3.06
N SER A 127 -11.43 -7.75 4.17
CA SER A 127 -11.08 -6.89 5.31
C SER A 127 -9.74 -6.19 5.10
N LYS A 128 -9.76 -4.86 5.00
CA LYS A 128 -8.54 -4.04 4.95
C LYS A 128 -7.65 -4.25 6.17
N LYS A 129 -8.24 -4.36 7.35
CA LYS A 129 -7.50 -4.59 8.60
C LYS A 129 -6.77 -5.92 8.58
N PHE A 130 -7.42 -6.98 8.07
CA PHE A 130 -6.81 -8.30 7.94
C PHE A 130 -5.59 -8.24 7.00
N TYR A 131 -5.74 -7.65 5.80
CA TYR A 131 -4.63 -7.58 4.85
C TYR A 131 -3.52 -6.66 5.33
N ASN A 132 -3.85 -5.54 5.98
CA ASN A 132 -2.84 -4.70 6.61
C ASN A 132 -2.05 -5.45 7.68
N PHE A 133 -2.71 -6.27 8.49
CA PHE A 133 -2.06 -7.15 9.46
C PHE A 133 -1.17 -8.20 8.78
N LEU A 134 -1.69 -8.88 7.76
CA LEU A 134 -0.97 -9.91 7.02
C LEU A 134 0.31 -9.36 6.36
N PHE A 135 0.22 -8.22 5.68
CA PHE A 135 1.36 -7.57 4.99
C PHE A 135 2.43 -7.01 5.95
N ASN A 136 2.15 -6.97 7.23
CA ASN A 136 3.11 -6.57 8.26
C ASN A 136 3.52 -7.74 9.17
N SER A 137 3.13 -8.96 8.84
CA SER A 137 3.53 -10.15 9.58
C SER A 137 4.99 -10.53 9.32
N VAL A 138 5.61 -11.17 10.28
CA VAL A 138 7.00 -11.66 10.16
C VAL A 138 7.16 -12.60 8.97
N LEU A 139 6.22 -13.54 8.82
CA LEU A 139 6.22 -14.51 7.70
C LEU A 139 6.19 -13.81 6.33
N TYR A 140 5.37 -12.76 6.19
CA TYR A 140 5.30 -12.01 4.94
C TYR A 140 6.59 -11.23 4.67
N PHE A 141 7.19 -10.62 5.68
CA PHE A 141 8.46 -9.90 5.54
C PHE A 141 9.62 -10.83 5.19
N GLU A 142 9.69 -12.00 5.79
CA GLU A 142 10.69 -13.01 5.44
C GLU A 142 10.55 -13.43 3.97
N HIS A 143 9.31 -13.62 3.50
CA HIS A 143 9.04 -13.95 2.11
C HIS A 143 9.44 -12.81 1.16
N THR A 144 9.03 -11.57 1.43
CA THR A 144 9.36 -10.42 0.58
C THR A 144 10.86 -10.13 0.55
N ASP A 145 11.56 -10.37 1.66
CA ASP A 145 13.02 -10.23 1.73
C ASP A 145 13.73 -11.21 0.76
N THR A 146 13.24 -12.44 0.64
CA THR A 146 13.78 -13.39 -0.34
C THR A 146 13.59 -12.94 -1.78
N LEU A 147 12.45 -12.27 -2.06
CA LEU A 147 12.14 -11.75 -3.41
C LEU A 147 12.93 -10.49 -3.76
N SER A 148 13.33 -9.72 -2.77
CA SER A 148 14.00 -8.43 -2.96
C SER A 148 15.52 -8.52 -3.12
N ARG A 149 16.09 -9.70 -2.89
CA ARG A 149 17.53 -9.96 -3.01
C ARG A 149 17.98 -10.39 -4.43
N GLY A 150 17.05 -10.38 -5.35
CA GLY A 150 17.29 -10.76 -6.75
C GLY A 150 18.09 -9.74 -7.55
#